data_bd8a4df7078693b67cd85dcf3f042923
#
_entry.id   bd8a4df7078693b67cd85dcf3f042923
#
_cell.length_a   1.000
_cell.length_b   1.000
_cell.length_c   1.000
_cell.angle_alpha   90.00
_cell.angle_beta   90.00
_cell.angle_gamma   90.00
#
_symmetry.space_group_name_H-M   'P 1'
#
loop_
_entity.id
_entity.type
_entity.pdbx_description
1 polymer ?
#
loop_
_entity_poly.entity_id
_entity_poly.type
_entity_poly.pdbx_seq_one_letter_code
_entity_poly.pdbx_strand_id
1 'polypeptide(L)'
;MQSQPTRFSITSQMDPRPTNGSIISQDTPVSERWPGPNAYERMQYPRPQDAMSIRSVVDNAAHELMSQSDMTTSATWIPNSTPASSMPESELPPYDLLYTLVDLFFKHVNPWSPILDRKATFDTFFGNQSIEDTDRILLHAIVATTLRFSKDSRLTPELKAQFHEISRQKIMLYAFDHPNVRALQALVILAVDVLGTSNGQQGWNLLALIARNIVQLGLDVEKNSYLESAAYPSATLLQASQPKTWIESEERRRLCWMTFVLDRYATVATADAFTLDERAMDRCLPCRYDLFSRNEPVETRWRRPIAQYETFAQTEMVLNRPENLGSFSYHCEVLGILSRIHRFLHQPLDITQRSDILKWRETYRELDGELNTWLQNLPGEYGKISQLCHSDPGSRISNWIMLHAAFVTSVIRLHSSAAYPTIKSHVFTPSYHAIQRCLGAVESLREIAQDVLNTGMLALLGHPFAFSLWVSARLLLVHAATMECTIDPKISFFISTLEQMGQHWQVARDYARILTDVVQEGSSGSGRTFHAMRR
;
A
#
# COMPACT_ATOMS: atom_id res chain seq x y z
N MET A 1 -52.72 10.96 37.32
CA MET A 1 -51.85 12.11 37.58
C MET A 1 -50.71 12.02 36.57
N GLN A 2 -50.91 12.46 35.49
CA GLN A 2 -50.75 13.59 34.56
C GLN A 2 -49.65 14.56 34.99
N SER A 3 -48.60 14.69 34.15
CA SER A 3 -48.07 15.95 33.68
C SER A 3 -47.14 15.74 32.48
N GLN A 4 -47.52 16.42 31.39
CA GLN A 4 -46.85 16.50 30.09
C GLN A 4 -45.72 17.56 30.09
N PRO A 5 -44.85 17.57 29.04
CA PRO A 5 -43.71 18.47 28.90
C PRO A 5 -44.07 19.75 28.12
N THR A 6 -43.42 20.82 28.49
CA THR A 6 -43.53 22.16 27.88
C THR A 6 -42.66 22.28 26.60
N ARG A 7 -43.32 22.72 25.51
CA ARG A 7 -42.74 23.24 24.26
C ARG A 7 -42.24 24.68 24.47
N PHE A 8 -41.11 25.02 23.94
CA PHE A 8 -40.75 26.41 23.63
C PHE A 8 -40.59 26.59 22.12
N SER A 9 -41.51 27.42 21.59
CA SER A 9 -41.47 27.99 20.25
C SER A 9 -40.90 29.39 20.34
N ILE A 10 -39.99 29.77 19.43
CA ILE A 10 -39.67 31.20 19.19
C ILE A 10 -39.86 31.48 17.72
N THR A 11 -40.79 32.39 17.47
CA THR A 11 -41.24 32.97 16.22
C THR A 11 -40.30 34.09 15.75
N SER A 12 -40.18 34.17 14.43
CA SER A 12 -39.55 35.20 13.61
C SER A 12 -40.23 36.56 13.71
N GLN A 13 -39.49 37.66 13.57
CA GLN A 13 -39.98 38.91 13.00
C GLN A 13 -38.92 39.60 12.14
N MET A 14 -39.40 40.09 10.98
CA MET A 14 -38.68 40.78 9.92
C MET A 14 -38.65 42.30 10.12
N ASP A 15 -37.52 42.93 9.66
CA ASP A 15 -37.35 44.21 8.92
C ASP A 15 -37.74 45.57 9.58
N PRO A 16 -37.25 46.75 9.13
CA PRO A 16 -36.62 47.11 7.86
C PRO A 16 -35.40 48.08 7.92
N ARG A 17 -34.82 48.32 6.71
CA ARG A 17 -33.74 49.30 6.42
C ARG A 17 -34.17 50.75 6.62
N PRO A 18 -33.20 51.71 6.79
CA PRO A 18 -32.82 52.60 5.68
C PRO A 18 -31.36 53.03 5.54
N THR A 19 -30.94 53.12 4.29
CA THR A 19 -30.13 54.12 3.53
C THR A 19 -29.02 54.97 4.16
N ASN A 20 -27.88 54.94 3.43
CA ASN A 20 -26.90 56.01 3.12
C ASN A 20 -25.97 56.57 4.18
N GLY A 21 -24.67 56.44 3.87
CA GLY A 21 -23.61 57.31 4.40
C GLY A 21 -22.21 56.75 4.07
N SER A 22 -21.64 57.35 3.03
CA SER A 22 -20.30 57.14 2.49
C SER A 22 -19.15 57.30 3.51
N ILE A 23 -17.99 56.70 3.14
CA ILE A 23 -16.61 57.22 3.28
C ILE A 23 -15.65 56.32 4.09
N ILE A 24 -14.58 55.93 3.35
CA ILE A 24 -13.18 55.69 3.65
C ILE A 24 -12.75 54.30 4.17
N SER A 25 -12.20 53.57 3.25
CA SER A 25 -10.84 53.07 3.02
C SER A 25 -10.20 52.09 3.99
N GLN A 26 -9.67 51.09 3.31
CA GLN A 26 -8.48 50.27 3.59
C GLN A 26 -8.72 49.09 4.51
N ASP A 27 -8.69 47.87 3.94
CA ASP A 27 -7.53 47.08 3.57
C ASP A 27 -7.94 45.90 2.73
N THR A 28 -7.48 45.89 1.49
CA THR A 28 -7.50 44.71 0.58
C THR A 28 -6.27 43.87 0.83
N PRO A 29 -6.38 42.53 0.89
CA PRO A 29 -5.19 41.66 0.91
C PRO A 29 -4.52 41.70 -0.47
N VAL A 30 -3.21 41.84 -0.44
CA VAL A 30 -2.27 41.90 -1.54
C VAL A 30 -2.51 40.74 -2.52
N SER A 31 -3.03 41.06 -3.71
CA SER A 31 -2.97 40.17 -4.86
C SER A 31 -1.53 40.16 -5.36
N GLU A 32 -0.87 39.00 -5.33
CA GLU A 32 0.42 38.79 -6.01
C GLU A 32 0.26 39.10 -7.50
N ARG A 33 0.73 40.27 -7.90
CA ARG A 33 0.86 40.70 -9.29
C ARG A 33 2.07 40.01 -9.92
N TRP A 34 1.81 39.18 -10.90
CA TRP A 34 2.82 38.65 -11.81
C TRP A 34 3.32 39.76 -12.75
N PRO A 35 4.64 39.84 -13.05
CA PRO A 35 5.17 40.79 -14.02
C PRO A 35 4.71 40.43 -15.45
N GLY A 36 4.41 41.46 -16.23
CA GLY A 36 3.95 41.37 -17.61
C GLY A 36 5.02 40.87 -18.62
N PRO A 37 4.64 40.67 -19.89
CA PRO A 37 5.32 39.79 -20.85
C PRO A 37 6.54 40.37 -21.59
N ASN A 38 7.29 41.38 -21.10
CA ASN A 38 8.35 42.05 -21.88
C ASN A 38 9.74 42.06 -21.20
N ALA A 39 10.21 40.90 -20.73
CA ALA A 39 11.60 40.75 -20.27
C ALA A 39 12.25 39.46 -20.80
N TYR A 40 12.08 39.19 -22.09
CA TYR A 40 12.78 38.09 -22.76
C TYR A 40 13.67 38.62 -23.86
N GLU A 41 14.86 39.09 -23.50
CA GLU A 41 15.96 39.16 -24.46
C GLU A 41 17.28 38.80 -23.80
N ARG A 42 17.86 37.71 -24.34
CA ARG A 42 19.26 37.28 -24.26
C ARG A 42 19.75 36.66 -22.94
N MET A 43 19.58 35.34 -22.85
CA MET A 43 20.63 34.45 -22.33
C MET A 43 20.74 33.23 -23.23
N GLN A 44 21.92 33.03 -23.82
CA GLN A 44 22.28 31.83 -24.58
C GLN A 44 22.35 30.65 -23.61
N TYR A 45 21.54 29.62 -23.86
CA TYR A 45 21.54 28.38 -23.10
C TYR A 45 22.59 27.42 -23.66
N PRO A 46 23.36 26.71 -22.78
CA PRO A 46 24.11 25.54 -23.21
C PRO A 46 23.15 24.42 -23.61
N ARG A 47 23.52 23.62 -24.59
CA ARG A 47 22.74 22.50 -25.13
C ARG A 47 22.42 21.48 -24.03
N PRO A 48 21.25 20.84 -24.06
CA PRO A 48 20.86 19.86 -23.05
C PRO A 48 21.51 18.50 -23.34
N GLN A 49 22.67 18.25 -22.78
CA GLN A 49 23.27 16.91 -22.75
C GLN A 49 23.28 16.27 -21.33
N ASP A 50 22.82 16.99 -20.31
CA ASP A 50 22.84 16.52 -18.91
C ASP A 50 21.48 16.58 -18.21
N ALA A 51 20.39 16.39 -18.93
CA ALA A 51 19.10 16.10 -18.29
C ALA A 51 19.07 14.64 -17.84
N MET A 52 19.73 14.32 -16.74
CA MET A 52 19.49 13.07 -16.04
C MET A 52 18.03 13.02 -15.60
N SER A 53 17.28 12.12 -16.20
CA SER A 53 15.91 11.79 -15.87
C SER A 53 15.82 11.42 -14.38
N ILE A 54 14.72 11.79 -13.70
CA ILE A 54 14.36 11.31 -12.34
C ILE A 54 14.50 9.78 -12.24
N ARG A 55 14.35 9.08 -13.33
CA ARG A 55 14.60 7.66 -13.53
C ARG A 55 16.03 7.24 -13.12
N SER A 56 17.06 8.03 -13.50
CA SER A 56 18.46 7.67 -13.23
C SER A 56 18.89 7.81 -11.77
N VAL A 57 18.15 8.54 -10.94
CA VAL A 57 18.52 8.78 -9.52
C VAL A 57 17.78 7.84 -8.58
N VAL A 58 16.55 7.49 -8.93
CA VAL A 58 15.85 6.39 -8.27
C VAL A 58 16.51 5.07 -8.66
N ASP A 59 16.94 4.92 -9.92
CA ASP A 59 17.70 3.78 -10.42
C ASP A 59 19.09 3.68 -9.75
N ASN A 60 19.78 4.79 -9.44
CA ASN A 60 21.05 4.74 -8.73
C ASN A 60 20.90 4.37 -7.25
N ALA A 61 19.89 4.89 -6.54
CA ALA A 61 19.62 4.46 -5.16
C ALA A 61 19.09 3.01 -5.11
N ALA A 62 18.31 2.59 -6.10
CA ALA A 62 17.88 1.21 -6.26
C ALA A 62 19.05 0.32 -6.76
N HIS A 63 19.91 0.83 -7.63
CA HIS A 63 21.08 0.11 -8.13
C HIS A 63 22.19 -0.04 -7.08
N GLU A 64 22.39 0.95 -6.19
CA GLU A 64 23.28 0.80 -5.05
C GLU A 64 22.72 -0.18 -4.00
N LEU A 65 21.40 -0.19 -3.80
CA LEU A 65 20.72 -1.22 -3.01
C LEU A 65 20.85 -2.63 -3.64
N MET A 66 20.82 -2.73 -4.97
CA MET A 66 20.99 -3.98 -5.71
C MET A 66 22.47 -4.40 -5.78
N SER A 67 23.41 -3.48 -5.98
CA SER A 67 24.84 -3.81 -6.09
C SER A 67 25.48 -4.26 -4.77
N GLN A 68 24.90 -3.89 -3.63
CA GLN A 68 25.36 -4.39 -2.32
C GLN A 68 24.76 -5.75 -1.95
N SER A 69 23.62 -6.14 -2.53
CA SER A 69 23.08 -7.50 -2.37
C SER A 69 23.73 -8.53 -3.32
N ASP A 70 24.24 -8.09 -4.46
CA ASP A 70 24.85 -8.97 -5.47
C ASP A 70 26.32 -9.36 -5.20
N MET A 71 26.96 -8.77 -4.19
CA MET A 71 28.34 -9.12 -3.85
C MET A 71 28.49 -10.46 -3.11
N THR A 72 27.43 -11.22 -2.85
CA THR A 72 27.51 -12.52 -2.17
C THR A 72 26.96 -13.72 -2.91
N THR A 73 26.49 -13.58 -4.17
CA THR A 73 26.07 -14.79 -4.93
C THR A 73 26.31 -14.69 -6.43
N SER A 74 27.59 -14.61 -6.82
CA SER A 74 28.05 -15.17 -8.11
C SER A 74 28.32 -16.66 -7.89
N ALA A 75 27.29 -17.46 -7.74
CA ALA A 75 27.44 -18.91 -7.78
C ALA A 75 27.42 -19.35 -9.24
N THR A 76 28.59 -19.41 -9.85
CA THR A 76 28.88 -20.34 -10.94
C THR A 76 28.39 -21.75 -10.56
N TRP A 77 27.56 -22.31 -11.40
CA TRP A 77 27.13 -23.70 -11.33
C TRP A 77 28.37 -24.63 -11.52
N ILE A 78 29.07 -24.93 -10.43
CA ILE A 78 29.98 -26.07 -10.33
C ILE A 78 29.43 -26.90 -9.17
N PRO A 79 29.12 -28.18 -9.36
CA PRO A 79 28.68 -29.02 -8.25
C PRO A 79 29.90 -29.32 -7.35
N ASN A 80 30.15 -28.44 -6.39
CA ASN A 80 31.05 -28.77 -5.29
C ASN A 80 30.25 -29.56 -4.24
N SER A 81 30.63 -30.79 -4.07
CA SER A 81 30.25 -31.67 -2.98
C SER A 81 30.59 -31.02 -1.63
N THR A 82 29.65 -30.28 -1.08
CA THR A 82 29.60 -29.92 0.34
C THR A 82 29.07 -31.10 1.13
N PRO A 83 29.58 -31.37 2.35
CA PRO A 83 29.15 -32.52 3.14
C PRO A 83 27.65 -32.44 3.42
N ALA A 84 26.95 -33.54 3.19
CA ALA A 84 25.54 -33.71 3.37
C ALA A 84 25.07 -33.21 4.75
N SER A 85 24.57 -31.99 4.83
CA SER A 85 23.61 -31.66 5.85
C SER A 85 22.36 -32.51 5.54
N SER A 86 22.01 -33.41 6.44
CA SER A 86 20.91 -34.35 6.28
C SER A 86 19.66 -33.55 5.87
N MET A 87 19.19 -33.79 4.63
CA MET A 87 17.90 -33.28 4.17
C MET A 87 16.84 -33.72 5.20
N PRO A 88 15.88 -32.87 5.58
CA PRO A 88 14.82 -33.29 6.47
C PRO A 88 14.11 -34.49 5.85
N GLU A 89 13.85 -35.53 6.62
CA GLU A 89 13.13 -36.75 6.16
C GLU A 89 11.74 -36.43 5.61
N SER A 90 11.20 -35.25 5.90
CA SER A 90 9.89 -34.75 5.47
C SER A 90 10.02 -33.38 4.82
N GLU A 91 9.24 -33.14 3.75
CA GLU A 91 9.17 -31.84 3.03
C GLU A 91 8.51 -30.74 3.84
N LEU A 92 7.70 -31.09 4.83
CA LEU A 92 6.98 -30.20 5.74
C LEU A 92 7.34 -30.51 7.20
N PRO A 93 7.24 -29.54 8.10
CA PRO A 93 7.36 -29.76 9.53
C PRO A 93 6.37 -30.81 10.07
N PRO A 94 6.62 -31.43 11.24
CA PRO A 94 5.70 -32.34 11.88
C PRO A 94 4.29 -31.73 12.08
N TYR A 95 3.29 -32.58 12.14
CA TYR A 95 1.87 -32.18 12.15
C TYR A 95 1.48 -31.16 13.26
N ASP A 96 2.00 -31.32 14.46
CA ASP A 96 1.77 -30.40 15.58
C ASP A 96 2.38 -29.00 15.33
N LEU A 97 3.54 -28.94 14.66
CA LEU A 97 4.15 -27.69 14.23
C LEU A 97 3.38 -27.06 13.07
N LEU A 98 2.86 -27.88 12.14
CA LEU A 98 2.01 -27.37 11.04
C LEU A 98 0.77 -26.67 11.59
N TYR A 99 0.10 -27.26 12.57
CA TYR A 99 -1.05 -26.62 13.22
C TYR A 99 -0.69 -25.24 13.80
N THR A 100 0.43 -25.19 14.51
CA THR A 100 0.95 -23.94 15.10
C THR A 100 1.29 -22.91 14.03
N LEU A 101 1.93 -23.31 12.92
CA LEU A 101 2.30 -22.41 11.82
C LEU A 101 1.06 -21.86 11.12
N VAL A 102 0.02 -22.68 10.90
CA VAL A 102 -1.25 -22.21 10.33
C VAL A 102 -1.94 -21.23 11.28
N ASP A 103 -1.89 -21.46 12.59
CA ASP A 103 -2.42 -20.52 13.58
C ASP A 103 -1.65 -19.18 13.56
N LEU A 104 -0.33 -19.22 13.47
CA LEU A 104 0.51 -18.03 13.30
C LEU A 104 0.19 -17.25 12.03
N PHE A 105 -0.20 -17.92 10.93
CA PHE A 105 -0.65 -17.25 9.71
C PHE A 105 -1.90 -16.41 9.97
N PHE A 106 -2.91 -17.00 10.62
CA PHE A 106 -4.14 -16.28 10.95
C PHE A 106 -3.95 -15.21 12.03
N LYS A 107 -2.89 -15.28 12.80
CA LYS A 107 -2.54 -14.28 13.80
C LYS A 107 -1.74 -13.10 13.22
N HIS A 108 -0.76 -13.35 12.36
CA HIS A 108 0.24 -12.34 11.95
C HIS A 108 0.13 -11.89 10.49
N VAL A 109 -0.45 -12.70 9.60
CA VAL A 109 -0.51 -12.42 8.15
C VAL A 109 -1.92 -12.14 7.70
N ASN A 110 -2.84 -13.08 7.92
CA ASN A 110 -4.22 -12.95 7.46
C ASN A 110 -4.98 -11.71 7.99
N PRO A 111 -4.68 -11.12 9.17
CA PRO A 111 -5.35 -9.90 9.62
C PRO A 111 -5.21 -8.70 8.68
N TRP A 112 -4.09 -8.58 7.98
CA TRP A 112 -3.84 -7.52 7.01
C TRP A 112 -3.81 -8.00 5.55
N SER A 113 -3.71 -9.31 5.33
CA SER A 113 -3.81 -10.00 4.03
C SER A 113 -4.94 -11.03 4.06
N PRO A 114 -6.22 -10.61 4.17
CA PRO A 114 -7.34 -11.46 4.53
C PRO A 114 -7.88 -12.25 3.33
N ILE A 115 -7.07 -13.15 2.77
CA ILE A 115 -7.40 -13.92 1.56
C ILE A 115 -7.97 -15.31 1.82
N LEU A 116 -7.88 -15.81 3.07
CA LEU A 116 -8.36 -17.14 3.45
C LEU A 116 -9.40 -17.04 4.57
N ASP A 117 -10.40 -17.92 4.52
CA ASP A 117 -11.28 -18.17 5.67
C ASP A 117 -10.61 -19.12 6.64
N ARG A 118 -10.58 -18.72 7.93
CA ARG A 118 -9.90 -19.50 8.98
C ARG A 118 -10.51 -20.88 9.16
N LYS A 119 -11.84 -20.95 9.26
CA LYS A 119 -12.54 -22.22 9.53
C LYS A 119 -12.35 -23.20 8.38
N ALA A 120 -12.63 -22.74 7.15
CA ALA A 120 -12.46 -23.58 5.96
C ALA A 120 -11.01 -24.08 5.80
N THR A 121 -10.02 -23.25 6.10
CA THR A 121 -8.60 -23.62 6.03
C THR A 121 -8.23 -24.69 7.06
N PHE A 122 -8.67 -24.54 8.32
CA PHE A 122 -8.42 -25.55 9.36
C PHE A 122 -9.15 -26.86 9.05
N ASP A 123 -10.40 -26.80 8.57
CA ASP A 123 -11.16 -27.98 8.17
C ASP A 123 -10.48 -28.73 7.01
N THR A 124 -9.87 -28.00 6.06
CA THR A 124 -9.13 -28.58 4.93
C THR A 124 -7.84 -29.28 5.38
N PHE A 125 -7.03 -28.64 6.24
CA PHE A 125 -5.71 -29.16 6.58
C PHE A 125 -5.71 -30.15 7.74
N PHE A 126 -6.67 -30.05 8.67
CA PHE A 126 -6.70 -30.82 9.92
C PHE A 126 -8.00 -31.59 10.11
N GLY A 127 -8.88 -31.59 9.10
CA GLY A 127 -10.10 -32.42 9.11
C GLY A 127 -9.82 -33.89 8.82
N ASN A 128 -10.89 -34.66 8.63
CA ASN A 128 -10.81 -36.13 8.42
C ASN A 128 -10.49 -36.56 6.98
N GLN A 129 -10.32 -35.62 6.05
CA GLN A 129 -10.03 -35.92 4.63
C GLN A 129 -8.53 -35.86 4.35
N SER A 130 -8.08 -36.65 3.36
CA SER A 130 -6.71 -36.52 2.86
C SER A 130 -6.52 -35.17 2.17
N ILE A 131 -5.41 -34.49 2.44
CA ILE A 131 -5.06 -33.21 1.82
C ILE A 131 -4.76 -33.45 0.33
N GLU A 132 -5.47 -32.73 -0.54
CA GLU A 132 -5.19 -32.74 -1.98
C GLU A 132 -3.84 -32.03 -2.29
N ASP A 133 -3.22 -32.33 -3.42
CA ASP A 133 -1.95 -31.72 -3.82
C ASP A 133 -2.06 -30.19 -3.95
N THR A 134 -3.19 -29.69 -4.45
CA THR A 134 -3.49 -28.26 -4.54
C THR A 134 -3.49 -27.57 -3.17
N ASP A 135 -4.09 -28.21 -2.16
CA ASP A 135 -4.14 -27.68 -0.79
C ASP A 135 -2.80 -27.84 -0.08
N ARG A 136 -2.02 -28.89 -0.43
CA ARG A 136 -0.66 -29.07 0.07
C ARG A 136 0.27 -27.93 -0.35
N ILE A 137 0.13 -27.41 -1.58
CA ILE A 137 0.88 -26.26 -2.08
C ILE A 137 0.52 -24.98 -1.29
N LEU A 138 -0.77 -24.80 -0.96
CA LEU A 138 -1.17 -23.69 -0.09
C LEU A 138 -0.57 -23.83 1.32
N LEU A 139 -0.51 -25.04 1.87
CA LEU A 139 0.12 -25.31 3.16
C LEU A 139 1.63 -24.97 3.14
N HIS A 140 2.35 -25.31 2.06
CA HIS A 140 3.74 -24.90 1.86
C HIS A 140 3.90 -23.38 1.90
N ALA A 141 3.00 -22.61 1.27
CA ALA A 141 3.06 -21.15 1.28
C ALA A 141 2.84 -20.57 2.69
N ILE A 142 1.90 -21.12 3.44
CA ILE A 142 1.66 -20.74 4.84
C ILE A 142 2.91 -21.03 5.67
N VAL A 143 3.50 -22.24 5.54
CA VAL A 143 4.72 -22.62 6.24
C VAL A 143 5.86 -21.65 5.92
N ALA A 144 6.20 -21.43 4.64
CA ALA A 144 7.28 -20.54 4.24
C ALA A 144 7.17 -19.16 4.88
N THR A 145 5.96 -18.58 4.86
CA THR A 145 5.72 -17.22 5.35
C THR A 145 5.73 -17.14 6.89
N THR A 146 5.32 -18.20 7.60
CA THR A 146 5.13 -18.17 9.05
C THR A 146 6.30 -18.66 9.88
N LEU A 147 7.28 -19.35 9.28
CA LEU A 147 8.49 -19.78 9.97
C LEU A 147 9.20 -18.65 10.73
N ARG A 148 9.14 -17.41 10.22
CA ARG A 148 9.71 -16.20 10.85
C ARG A 148 9.07 -15.82 12.18
N PHE A 149 7.82 -16.21 12.40
CA PHE A 149 7.08 -15.92 13.64
C PHE A 149 7.19 -17.04 14.68
N SER A 150 7.63 -18.23 14.26
CA SER A 150 7.75 -19.38 15.17
C SER A 150 8.91 -19.21 16.14
N LYS A 151 8.64 -19.46 17.44
CA LYS A 151 9.62 -19.48 18.53
C LYS A 151 9.90 -20.91 19.04
N ASP A 152 9.37 -21.94 18.35
CA ASP A 152 9.57 -23.34 18.75
C ASP A 152 11.04 -23.72 18.59
N SER A 153 11.62 -24.27 19.65
CA SER A 153 13.06 -24.65 19.71
C SER A 153 13.45 -25.77 18.74
N ARG A 154 12.49 -26.56 18.29
CA ARG A 154 12.70 -27.62 17.27
C ARG A 154 12.96 -27.05 15.89
N LEU A 155 12.54 -25.81 15.61
CA LEU A 155 12.77 -25.10 14.37
C LEU A 155 14.02 -24.23 14.49
N THR A 156 15.20 -24.87 14.35
CA THR A 156 16.47 -24.13 14.31
C THR A 156 16.53 -23.20 13.09
N PRO A 157 17.39 -22.17 13.07
CA PRO A 157 17.55 -21.29 11.91
C PRO A 157 17.81 -22.05 10.60
N GLU A 158 18.62 -23.13 10.65
CA GLU A 158 18.97 -23.97 9.51
C GLU A 158 17.75 -24.74 9.00
N LEU A 159 16.97 -25.35 9.90
CA LEU A 159 15.75 -26.05 9.53
C LEU A 159 14.68 -25.10 8.97
N LYS A 160 14.56 -23.90 9.53
CA LYS A 160 13.66 -22.87 8.97
C LYS A 160 14.08 -22.52 7.55
N ALA A 161 15.37 -22.30 7.29
CA ALA A 161 15.88 -22.01 5.95
C ALA A 161 15.62 -23.17 4.98
N GLN A 162 15.79 -24.42 5.41
CA GLN A 162 15.54 -25.61 4.58
C GLN A 162 14.05 -25.75 4.24
N PHE A 163 13.15 -25.70 5.22
CA PHE A 163 11.70 -25.79 4.98
C PHE A 163 11.22 -24.62 4.12
N HIS A 164 11.74 -23.43 4.32
CA HIS A 164 11.43 -22.26 3.50
C HIS A 164 11.82 -22.50 2.03
N GLU A 165 13.05 -22.93 1.77
CA GLU A 165 13.53 -23.14 0.40
C GLU A 165 12.80 -24.29 -0.30
N ILE A 166 12.57 -25.43 0.38
CA ILE A 166 11.78 -26.54 -0.14
C ILE A 166 10.38 -26.06 -0.52
N SER A 167 9.73 -25.33 0.39
CA SER A 167 8.37 -24.82 0.17
C SER A 167 8.34 -23.85 -1.01
N ARG A 168 9.29 -22.91 -1.09
CA ARG A 168 9.39 -21.94 -2.18
C ARG A 168 9.51 -22.65 -3.54
N GLN A 169 10.41 -23.62 -3.64
CA GLN A 169 10.61 -24.40 -4.89
C GLN A 169 9.35 -25.17 -5.28
N LYS A 170 8.72 -25.85 -4.34
CA LYS A 170 7.47 -26.61 -4.57
C LYS A 170 6.34 -25.71 -5.10
N ILE A 171 6.15 -24.54 -4.48
CA ILE A 171 5.12 -23.58 -4.89
C ILE A 171 5.38 -23.10 -6.31
N MET A 172 6.62 -22.66 -6.60
CA MET A 172 6.98 -22.10 -7.90
C MET A 172 6.81 -23.13 -9.03
N LEU A 173 7.32 -24.36 -8.84
CA LEU A 173 7.19 -25.42 -9.83
C LEU A 173 5.73 -25.81 -10.06
N TYR A 174 4.98 -26.02 -8.97
CA TYR A 174 3.59 -26.42 -9.09
C TYR A 174 2.74 -25.33 -9.77
N ALA A 175 2.87 -24.07 -9.36
CA ALA A 175 2.07 -22.99 -9.88
C ALA A 175 2.37 -22.65 -11.35
N PHE A 176 3.57 -22.98 -11.83
CA PHE A 176 3.93 -22.83 -13.24
C PHE A 176 3.20 -23.84 -14.12
N ASP A 177 3.11 -25.09 -13.66
CA ASP A 177 2.50 -26.18 -14.45
C ASP A 177 0.97 -26.27 -14.25
N HIS A 178 0.45 -25.84 -13.10
CA HIS A 178 -0.95 -26.00 -12.71
C HIS A 178 -1.59 -24.68 -12.27
N PRO A 179 -1.82 -23.71 -13.19
CA PRO A 179 -2.45 -22.45 -12.85
C PRO A 179 -3.91 -22.65 -12.42
N ASN A 180 -4.16 -22.52 -11.13
CA ASN A 180 -5.48 -22.61 -10.52
C ASN A 180 -5.58 -21.66 -9.30
N VAL A 181 -6.79 -21.52 -8.74
CA VAL A 181 -7.05 -20.57 -7.65
C VAL A 181 -6.20 -20.87 -6.41
N ARG A 182 -6.03 -22.14 -6.03
CA ARG A 182 -5.23 -22.54 -4.86
C ARG A 182 -3.74 -22.26 -5.06
N ALA A 183 -3.21 -22.59 -6.24
CA ALA A 183 -1.83 -22.25 -6.61
C ALA A 183 -1.61 -20.72 -6.58
N LEU A 184 -2.58 -19.95 -7.06
CA LEU A 184 -2.51 -18.50 -7.04
C LEU A 184 -2.59 -17.91 -5.61
N GLN A 185 -3.43 -18.48 -4.73
CA GLN A 185 -3.41 -18.14 -3.29
C GLN A 185 -2.03 -18.41 -2.68
N ALA A 186 -1.42 -19.55 -3.01
CA ALA A 186 -0.06 -19.90 -2.55
C ALA A 186 0.99 -18.91 -3.07
N LEU A 187 0.92 -18.49 -4.34
CA LEU A 187 1.82 -17.49 -4.91
C LEU A 187 1.66 -16.12 -4.24
N VAL A 188 0.43 -15.69 -3.92
CA VAL A 188 0.18 -14.41 -3.25
C VAL A 188 0.73 -14.44 -1.83
N ILE A 189 0.57 -15.55 -1.09
CA ILE A 189 1.17 -15.71 0.25
C ILE A 189 2.70 -15.72 0.15
N LEU A 190 3.27 -16.39 -0.85
CA LEU A 190 4.70 -16.37 -1.11
C LEU A 190 5.19 -14.96 -1.48
N ALA A 191 4.39 -14.17 -2.21
CA ALA A 191 4.74 -12.78 -2.53
C ALA A 191 4.79 -11.89 -1.28
N VAL A 192 3.92 -12.12 -0.30
CA VAL A 192 4.01 -11.47 1.03
C VAL A 192 5.36 -11.76 1.68
N ASP A 193 5.82 -13.00 1.62
CA ASP A 193 7.11 -13.42 2.17
C ASP A 193 8.29 -12.76 1.46
N VAL A 194 8.31 -12.85 0.12
CA VAL A 194 9.40 -12.32 -0.73
C VAL A 194 9.50 -10.80 -0.61
N LEU A 195 8.38 -10.07 -0.71
CA LEU A 195 8.35 -8.60 -0.58
C LEU A 195 8.66 -8.12 0.84
N GLY A 196 8.35 -8.94 1.84
CA GLY A 196 8.75 -8.70 3.22
C GLY A 196 10.23 -8.95 3.49
N THR A 197 10.91 -9.62 2.57
CA THR A 197 12.35 -9.87 2.63
C THR A 197 13.13 -8.76 1.90
N SER A 198 12.75 -8.43 0.66
CA SER A 198 13.38 -7.36 -0.11
C SER A 198 12.46 -6.80 -1.20
N ASN A 199 12.67 -5.54 -1.58
CA ASN A 199 12.02 -4.91 -2.74
C ASN A 199 12.82 -5.16 -4.03
N GLY A 200 13.21 -6.41 -4.28
CA GLY A 200 14.06 -6.77 -5.41
C GLY A 200 13.33 -7.41 -6.58
N GLN A 201 14.10 -7.74 -7.60
CA GLN A 201 13.63 -8.32 -8.87
C GLN A 201 12.79 -9.61 -8.68
N GLN A 202 13.09 -10.42 -7.65
CA GLN A 202 12.32 -11.64 -7.38
C GLN A 202 10.85 -11.33 -7.06
N GLY A 203 10.60 -10.29 -6.25
CA GLY A 203 9.24 -9.83 -5.95
C GLY A 203 8.50 -9.34 -7.18
N TRP A 204 9.16 -8.57 -8.05
CA TRP A 204 8.55 -8.07 -9.28
C TRP A 204 8.19 -9.18 -10.26
N ASN A 205 9.10 -10.13 -10.49
CA ASN A 205 8.86 -11.29 -11.34
C ASN A 205 7.69 -12.13 -10.81
N LEU A 206 7.62 -12.32 -9.50
CA LEU A 206 6.53 -13.05 -8.86
C LEU A 206 5.20 -12.31 -9.01
N LEU A 207 5.17 -10.99 -8.80
CA LEU A 207 3.97 -10.17 -9.01
C LEU A 207 3.51 -10.17 -10.48
N ALA A 208 4.44 -10.15 -11.44
CA ALA A 208 4.11 -10.26 -12.86
C ALA A 208 3.43 -11.60 -13.19
N LEU A 209 3.95 -12.71 -12.64
CA LEU A 209 3.33 -14.02 -12.77
C LEU A 209 1.92 -14.05 -12.14
N ILE A 210 1.78 -13.53 -10.92
CA ILE A 210 0.50 -13.47 -10.22
C ILE A 210 -0.52 -12.63 -11.00
N ALA A 211 -0.15 -11.42 -11.43
CA ALA A 211 -1.03 -10.52 -12.18
C ALA A 211 -1.49 -11.17 -13.50
N ARG A 212 -0.59 -11.88 -14.19
CA ARG A 212 -0.95 -12.61 -15.40
C ARG A 212 -1.95 -13.73 -15.12
N ASN A 213 -1.75 -14.49 -14.04
CA ASN A 213 -2.67 -15.55 -13.63
C ASN A 213 -4.04 -15.00 -13.17
N ILE A 214 -4.10 -13.86 -12.49
CA ILE A 214 -5.37 -13.18 -12.14
C ILE A 214 -6.21 -12.98 -13.41
N VAL A 215 -5.62 -12.42 -14.46
CA VAL A 215 -6.31 -12.15 -15.73
C VAL A 215 -6.66 -13.45 -16.46
N GLN A 216 -5.75 -14.42 -16.53
CA GLN A 216 -5.97 -15.69 -17.22
C GLN A 216 -7.09 -16.53 -16.59
N LEU A 217 -7.23 -16.46 -15.26
CA LEU A 217 -8.27 -17.16 -14.52
C LEU A 217 -9.58 -16.36 -14.45
N GLY A 218 -9.63 -15.15 -15.03
CA GLY A 218 -10.80 -14.26 -15.02
C GLY A 218 -11.17 -13.78 -13.61
N LEU A 219 -10.18 -13.62 -12.72
CA LEU A 219 -10.41 -13.18 -11.33
C LEU A 219 -10.45 -11.67 -11.18
N ASP A 220 -10.12 -10.91 -12.21
CA ASP A 220 -10.17 -9.44 -12.29
C ASP A 220 -11.56 -8.90 -12.65
N VAL A 221 -12.48 -9.78 -13.07
CA VAL A 221 -13.83 -9.44 -13.51
C VAL A 221 -14.89 -10.16 -12.66
N GLU A 222 -15.98 -9.47 -12.29
CA GLU A 222 -17.11 -10.06 -11.58
C GLU A 222 -18.07 -10.74 -12.56
N LYS A 223 -18.72 -11.85 -12.17
CA LYS A 223 -19.61 -12.66 -13.02
C LYS A 223 -20.74 -11.89 -13.72
N ASN A 224 -21.24 -10.84 -13.09
CA ASN A 224 -22.32 -10.02 -13.62
C ASN A 224 -21.81 -8.73 -14.27
N SER A 225 -20.52 -8.67 -14.58
CA SER A 225 -19.91 -7.53 -15.24
C SER A 225 -20.29 -7.46 -16.71
N TYR A 226 -20.42 -6.24 -17.22
CA TYR A 226 -20.54 -6.00 -18.66
C TYR A 226 -19.34 -6.53 -19.43
N LEU A 227 -18.13 -6.49 -18.83
CA LEU A 227 -16.91 -7.02 -19.44
C LEU A 227 -16.94 -8.55 -19.57
N GLU A 228 -17.53 -9.26 -18.62
CA GLU A 228 -17.74 -10.72 -18.75
C GLU A 228 -18.65 -11.04 -19.94
N SER A 229 -19.72 -10.26 -20.12
CA SER A 229 -20.66 -10.42 -21.24
C SER A 229 -20.04 -10.06 -22.60
N ALA A 230 -19.10 -9.11 -22.62
CA ALA A 230 -18.42 -8.65 -23.84
C ALA A 230 -17.18 -9.47 -24.20
N ALA A 231 -16.67 -10.27 -23.27
CA ALA A 231 -15.52 -11.11 -23.53
C ALA A 231 -15.89 -12.17 -24.58
N TYR A 232 -15.31 -12.09 -25.77
CA TYR A 232 -15.34 -13.20 -26.72
C TYR A 232 -14.81 -14.45 -26.00
N PRO A 233 -15.46 -15.61 -26.15
CA PRO A 233 -14.93 -16.85 -25.62
C PRO A 233 -13.60 -17.14 -26.34
N SER A 234 -12.53 -16.58 -25.79
CA SER A 234 -11.19 -16.89 -26.24
C SER A 234 -10.89 -18.32 -25.81
N ALA A 235 -10.69 -19.22 -26.74
CA ALA A 235 -10.35 -20.62 -26.51
C ALA A 235 -9.04 -20.79 -25.69
N THR A 236 -8.37 -19.70 -25.36
CA THR A 236 -7.09 -19.65 -24.64
C THR A 236 -7.21 -19.23 -23.17
N LEU A 237 -8.40 -18.79 -22.70
CA LEU A 237 -8.58 -18.46 -21.29
C LEU A 237 -8.84 -19.75 -20.49
N LEU A 238 -7.91 -20.06 -19.60
CA LEU A 238 -8.11 -21.06 -18.54
C LEU A 238 -9.14 -20.48 -17.57
N GLN A 239 -10.43 -20.65 -17.84
CA GLN A 239 -11.44 -20.22 -16.89
C GLN A 239 -11.31 -21.02 -15.60
N ALA A 240 -11.19 -20.32 -14.49
CA ALA A 240 -11.29 -20.96 -13.19
C ALA A 240 -12.64 -21.67 -13.07
N SER A 241 -12.65 -22.87 -12.46
CA SER A 241 -13.89 -23.56 -12.13
C SER A 241 -14.84 -22.63 -11.36
N GLN A 242 -16.14 -22.79 -11.56
CA GLN A 242 -17.12 -21.97 -10.83
C GLN A 242 -16.97 -22.16 -9.32
N PRO A 243 -17.04 -21.08 -8.49
CA PRO A 243 -16.98 -21.23 -7.04
C PRO A 243 -18.18 -22.04 -6.56
N LYS A 244 -17.93 -23.01 -5.70
CA LYS A 244 -18.96 -23.91 -5.15
C LYS A 244 -19.74 -23.25 -4.01
N THR A 245 -19.11 -22.31 -3.29
CA THR A 245 -19.67 -21.63 -2.14
C THR A 245 -19.47 -20.12 -2.25
N TRP A 246 -20.24 -19.36 -1.46
CA TRP A 246 -20.04 -17.92 -1.37
C TRP A 246 -18.67 -17.56 -0.73
N ILE A 247 -18.21 -18.34 0.27
CA ILE A 247 -16.86 -18.17 0.84
C ILE A 247 -15.81 -18.25 -0.25
N GLU A 248 -15.86 -19.25 -1.10
CA GLU A 248 -14.91 -19.41 -2.21
C GLU A 248 -14.97 -18.24 -3.20
N SER A 249 -16.17 -17.72 -3.49
CA SER A 249 -16.35 -16.53 -4.32
C SER A 249 -15.71 -15.29 -3.69
N GLU A 250 -15.90 -15.10 -2.38
CA GLU A 250 -15.31 -13.98 -1.65
C GLU A 250 -13.79 -14.13 -1.47
N GLU A 251 -13.26 -15.35 -1.27
CA GLU A 251 -11.81 -15.61 -1.29
C GLU A 251 -11.17 -15.20 -2.61
N ARG A 252 -11.80 -15.52 -3.75
CA ARG A 252 -11.34 -15.10 -5.08
C ARG A 252 -11.35 -13.59 -5.25
N ARG A 253 -12.36 -12.91 -4.72
CA ARG A 253 -12.44 -11.44 -4.71
C ARG A 253 -11.29 -10.86 -3.88
N ARG A 254 -11.07 -11.38 -2.68
CA ARG A 254 -9.98 -10.98 -1.78
C ARG A 254 -8.61 -11.24 -2.37
N LEU A 255 -8.44 -12.37 -3.07
CA LEU A 255 -7.21 -12.74 -3.76
C LEU A 255 -6.83 -11.71 -4.84
N CYS A 256 -7.80 -11.31 -5.67
CA CYS A 256 -7.59 -10.26 -6.68
C CYS A 256 -7.20 -8.93 -6.02
N TRP A 257 -7.94 -8.51 -5.00
CA TRP A 257 -7.65 -7.25 -4.31
C TRP A 257 -6.35 -7.26 -3.51
N MET A 258 -5.96 -8.42 -2.95
CA MET A 258 -4.66 -8.52 -2.28
C MET A 258 -3.50 -8.45 -3.28
N THR A 259 -3.66 -9.06 -4.46
CA THR A 259 -2.70 -8.89 -5.56
C THR A 259 -2.57 -7.41 -5.94
N PHE A 260 -3.69 -6.69 -6.05
CA PHE A 260 -3.68 -5.24 -6.27
C PHE A 260 -2.91 -4.50 -5.17
N VAL A 261 -3.15 -4.81 -3.90
CA VAL A 261 -2.45 -4.18 -2.77
C VAL A 261 -0.94 -4.39 -2.86
N LEU A 262 -0.49 -5.62 -3.07
CA LEU A 262 0.95 -5.95 -3.16
C LEU A 262 1.61 -5.27 -4.36
N ASP A 263 0.97 -5.29 -5.52
CA ASP A 263 1.46 -4.62 -6.73
C ASP A 263 1.61 -3.10 -6.52
N ARG A 264 0.67 -2.46 -5.83
CA ARG A 264 0.73 -1.03 -5.54
C ARG A 264 1.88 -0.66 -4.62
N TYR A 265 2.06 -1.40 -3.53
CA TYR A 265 3.18 -1.12 -2.61
C TYR A 265 4.54 -1.39 -3.25
N ALA A 266 4.72 -2.50 -3.93
CA ALA A 266 5.98 -2.83 -4.60
C ALA A 266 6.34 -1.80 -5.67
N THR A 267 5.38 -1.43 -6.52
CA THR A 267 5.58 -0.46 -7.60
C THR A 267 5.87 0.95 -7.07
N VAL A 268 5.11 1.42 -6.06
CA VAL A 268 5.33 2.77 -5.49
C VAL A 268 6.68 2.85 -4.77
N ALA A 269 7.15 1.74 -4.17
CA ALA A 269 8.45 1.68 -3.52
C ALA A 269 9.62 1.73 -4.51
N THR A 270 9.46 1.20 -5.73
CA THR A 270 10.51 1.06 -6.74
C THR A 270 10.38 2.02 -7.91
N ALA A 271 9.32 2.82 -7.94
CA ALA A 271 9.00 3.79 -9.00
C ALA A 271 8.78 3.18 -10.40
N ASP A 272 8.41 1.90 -10.46
CA ASP A 272 8.12 1.18 -11.70
C ASP A 272 6.68 1.39 -12.20
N ALA A 273 6.30 0.67 -13.28
CA ALA A 273 4.94 0.61 -13.78
C ALA A 273 4.14 -0.48 -13.06
N PHE A 274 2.85 -0.23 -12.83
CA PHE A 274 1.96 -1.23 -12.25
C PHE A 274 1.81 -2.45 -13.18
N THR A 275 1.89 -3.63 -12.60
CA THR A 275 1.75 -4.89 -13.31
C THR A 275 0.27 -5.23 -13.55
N LEU A 276 -0.59 -4.94 -12.57
CA LEU A 276 -2.03 -5.14 -12.68
C LEU A 276 -2.71 -3.82 -13.09
N ASP A 277 -3.28 -3.78 -14.31
CA ASP A 277 -3.98 -2.57 -14.79
C ASP A 277 -5.36 -2.45 -14.12
N GLU A 278 -5.50 -1.48 -13.23
CA GLU A 278 -6.75 -1.22 -12.52
C GLU A 278 -7.91 -0.78 -13.42
N ARG A 279 -7.62 -0.30 -14.64
CA ARG A 279 -8.65 0.11 -15.60
C ARG A 279 -9.34 -1.09 -16.26
N ALA A 280 -8.63 -2.22 -16.30
CA ALA A 280 -9.17 -3.50 -16.77
C ALA A 280 -9.90 -4.28 -15.66
N MET A 281 -9.72 -3.89 -14.40
CA MET A 281 -10.41 -4.53 -13.28
C MET A 281 -11.86 -4.07 -13.17
N ASP A 282 -12.78 -5.01 -13.32
CA ASP A 282 -14.22 -4.78 -13.12
C ASP A 282 -14.76 -5.71 -12.02
N ARG A 283 -14.39 -5.40 -10.78
CA ARG A 283 -14.65 -6.24 -9.62
C ARG A 283 -15.17 -5.47 -8.43
N CYS A 284 -16.14 -6.05 -7.71
CA CYS A 284 -16.65 -5.52 -6.46
C CYS A 284 -15.57 -5.50 -5.36
N LEU A 285 -15.68 -4.55 -4.43
CA LEU A 285 -14.83 -4.51 -3.24
C LEU A 285 -15.11 -5.72 -2.32
N PRO A 286 -14.13 -6.22 -1.55
CA PRO A 286 -14.35 -7.27 -0.57
C PRO A 286 -15.36 -6.84 0.51
N CYS A 287 -16.09 -7.78 1.08
CA CYS A 287 -16.95 -7.47 2.22
C CYS A 287 -16.16 -7.33 3.53
N ARG A 288 -16.82 -6.87 4.60
CA ARG A 288 -16.24 -6.88 5.95
C ARG A 288 -15.81 -8.28 6.37
N TYR A 289 -14.69 -8.37 7.10
CA TYR A 289 -14.12 -9.66 7.49
C TYR A 289 -15.04 -10.48 8.42
N ASP A 290 -15.79 -9.83 9.28
CA ASP A 290 -16.73 -10.52 10.19
C ASP A 290 -17.92 -11.17 9.46
N LEU A 291 -18.41 -10.55 8.36
CA LEU A 291 -19.41 -11.15 7.49
C LEU A 291 -18.82 -12.34 6.72
N PHE A 292 -17.61 -12.20 6.22
CA PHE A 292 -16.87 -13.26 5.55
C PHE A 292 -16.66 -14.48 6.45
N SER A 293 -16.15 -14.27 7.67
CA SER A 293 -15.86 -15.35 8.63
C SER A 293 -17.12 -16.06 9.18
N ARG A 294 -18.27 -15.36 9.15
CA ARG A 294 -19.57 -15.96 9.53
C ARG A 294 -20.31 -16.61 8.36
N ASN A 295 -19.73 -16.56 7.15
CA ASN A 295 -20.36 -17.02 5.92
C ASN A 295 -21.75 -16.36 5.68
N GLU A 296 -21.80 -15.04 5.87
CA GLU A 296 -22.99 -14.22 5.62
C GLU A 296 -22.91 -13.60 4.23
N PRO A 297 -23.63 -14.12 3.22
CA PRO A 297 -23.59 -13.58 1.86
C PRO A 297 -24.11 -12.15 1.81
N VAL A 298 -23.29 -11.25 1.30
CA VAL A 298 -23.65 -9.84 1.12
C VAL A 298 -23.16 -9.33 -0.23
N GLU A 299 -23.84 -8.30 -0.72
CA GLU A 299 -23.40 -7.54 -1.87
C GLU A 299 -22.56 -6.35 -1.44
N THR A 300 -21.54 -6.04 -2.27
CA THR A 300 -20.64 -4.90 -2.06
C THR A 300 -20.58 -4.07 -3.34
N ARG A 301 -20.19 -2.80 -3.20
CA ARG A 301 -20.11 -1.89 -4.34
C ARG A 301 -18.91 -2.19 -5.24
N TRP A 302 -19.06 -1.80 -6.50
CA TRP A 302 -17.95 -1.72 -7.45
C TRP A 302 -16.96 -0.62 -7.04
N ARG A 303 -15.69 -0.83 -7.32
CA ARG A 303 -14.72 0.24 -7.19
C ARG A 303 -14.76 1.12 -8.44
N ARG A 304 -15.30 2.35 -8.30
CA ARG A 304 -15.29 3.36 -9.35
C ARG A 304 -14.65 4.65 -8.82
N PRO A 305 -14.00 5.48 -9.69
CA PRO A 305 -13.53 6.80 -9.29
C PRO A 305 -14.70 7.66 -8.79
N ILE A 306 -14.48 8.44 -7.73
CA ILE A 306 -15.52 9.25 -7.06
C ILE A 306 -16.22 10.20 -8.04
N ALA A 307 -15.49 10.76 -9.03
CA ALA A 307 -16.06 11.63 -10.06
C ALA A 307 -17.14 10.98 -10.95
N GLN A 308 -17.22 9.65 -11.00
CA GLN A 308 -18.26 8.93 -11.75
C GLN A 308 -19.53 8.67 -10.94
N TYR A 309 -19.50 8.86 -9.61
CA TYR A 309 -20.67 8.66 -8.75
C TYR A 309 -21.76 9.73 -8.96
N GLU A 310 -21.40 10.96 -9.33
CA GLU A 310 -22.35 12.05 -9.51
C GLU A 310 -23.33 11.81 -10.68
N THR A 311 -22.91 11.06 -11.70
CA THR A 311 -23.73 10.80 -12.91
C THR A 311 -24.70 9.63 -12.74
N PHE A 312 -24.44 8.71 -11.80
CA PHE A 312 -25.24 7.50 -11.57
C PHE A 312 -25.94 7.45 -10.20
N ALA A 313 -25.93 8.55 -9.46
CA ALA A 313 -26.36 8.64 -8.06
C ALA A 313 -27.76 8.10 -7.75
N GLN A 314 -28.68 8.06 -8.70
CA GLN A 314 -30.05 7.60 -8.47
C GLN A 314 -30.19 6.06 -8.49
N THR A 315 -29.38 5.36 -9.26
CA THR A 315 -29.43 3.88 -9.35
C THR A 315 -28.47 3.22 -8.35
N GLU A 316 -27.38 3.89 -7.98
CA GLU A 316 -26.33 3.35 -7.10
C GLU A 316 -26.62 3.52 -5.60
N MET A 317 -27.53 4.37 -5.17
CA MET A 317 -27.92 4.48 -3.76
C MET A 317 -28.40 3.14 -3.17
N VAL A 318 -28.93 2.26 -4.00
CA VAL A 318 -29.39 0.92 -3.57
C VAL A 318 -28.22 -0.05 -3.38
N LEU A 319 -27.09 0.13 -4.10
CA LEU A 319 -25.93 -0.78 -4.06
C LEU A 319 -24.80 -0.27 -3.15
N ASN A 320 -24.83 1.00 -2.74
CA ASN A 320 -23.84 1.54 -1.82
C ASN A 320 -24.22 1.21 -0.38
N ARG A 321 -23.86 -0.02 0.06
CA ARG A 321 -24.06 -0.50 1.44
C ARG A 321 -22.74 -0.38 2.21
N PRO A 322 -22.41 0.79 2.75
CA PRO A 322 -21.15 1.00 3.48
C PRO A 322 -21.03 0.08 4.68
N GLU A 323 -22.15 -0.39 5.25
CA GLU A 323 -22.20 -1.36 6.34
C GLU A 323 -21.63 -2.73 5.96
N ASN A 324 -21.58 -3.07 4.67
CA ASN A 324 -20.99 -4.32 4.17
C ASN A 324 -19.49 -4.19 3.88
N LEU A 325 -18.94 -2.96 3.87
CA LEU A 325 -17.52 -2.70 3.59
C LEU A 325 -16.71 -2.65 4.90
N GLY A 326 -15.49 -3.14 4.83
CA GLY A 326 -14.55 -3.13 5.96
C GLY A 326 -13.27 -2.34 5.67
N SER A 327 -12.37 -2.31 6.65
CA SER A 327 -11.08 -1.62 6.53
C SER A 327 -10.25 -2.08 5.33
N PHE A 328 -10.31 -3.34 4.94
CA PHE A 328 -9.61 -3.85 3.76
C PHE A 328 -10.15 -3.24 2.45
N SER A 329 -11.47 -3.05 2.34
CA SER A 329 -12.10 -2.41 1.19
C SER A 329 -11.66 -0.95 1.05
N TYR A 330 -11.72 -0.18 2.14
CA TYR A 330 -11.24 1.21 2.16
C TYR A 330 -9.72 1.32 1.94
N HIS A 331 -8.95 0.32 2.38
CA HIS A 331 -7.53 0.23 2.06
C HIS A 331 -7.29 0.09 0.54
N CYS A 332 -8.05 -0.77 -0.14
CA CYS A 332 -8.00 -0.87 -1.59
C CYS A 332 -8.37 0.45 -2.30
N GLU A 333 -9.32 1.20 -1.77
CA GLU A 333 -9.72 2.49 -2.34
C GLU A 333 -8.61 3.54 -2.25
N VAL A 334 -8.01 3.72 -1.06
CA VAL A 334 -6.93 4.71 -0.90
C VAL A 334 -5.69 4.35 -1.72
N LEU A 335 -5.39 3.06 -1.88
CA LEU A 335 -4.33 2.62 -2.79
C LEU A 335 -4.64 2.89 -4.26
N GLY A 336 -5.91 2.94 -4.63
CA GLY A 336 -6.31 3.43 -5.94
C GLY A 336 -6.05 4.92 -6.14
N ILE A 337 -6.26 5.74 -5.12
CA ILE A 337 -5.88 7.15 -5.16
C ILE A 337 -4.35 7.26 -5.26
N LEU A 338 -3.61 6.50 -4.45
CA LEU A 338 -2.15 6.43 -4.51
C LEU A 338 -1.64 6.02 -5.91
N SER A 339 -2.34 5.09 -6.58
CA SER A 339 -2.00 4.68 -7.95
C SER A 339 -2.12 5.84 -8.95
N ARG A 340 -3.16 6.67 -8.81
CA ARG A 340 -3.35 7.85 -9.66
C ARG A 340 -2.30 8.92 -9.36
N ILE A 341 -1.96 9.13 -8.08
CA ILE A 341 -0.87 10.02 -7.67
C ILE A 341 0.45 9.54 -8.27
N HIS A 342 0.75 8.24 -8.18
CA HIS A 342 1.97 7.67 -8.74
C HIS A 342 2.06 7.91 -10.26
N ARG A 343 1.00 7.61 -11.02
CA ARG A 343 0.96 7.89 -12.47
C ARG A 343 1.10 9.38 -12.79
N PHE A 344 0.42 10.25 -12.04
CA PHE A 344 0.52 11.69 -12.18
C PHE A 344 1.96 12.19 -12.01
N LEU A 345 2.68 11.70 -11.00
CA LEU A 345 4.06 12.09 -10.72
C LEU A 345 5.07 11.56 -11.75
N HIS A 346 4.71 10.52 -12.52
CA HIS A 346 5.55 9.94 -13.58
C HIS A 346 5.18 10.42 -14.98
N GLN A 347 4.17 11.28 -15.12
CA GLN A 347 3.85 11.88 -16.40
C GLN A 347 4.93 12.88 -16.80
N PRO A 348 5.39 12.87 -18.08
CA PRO A 348 6.29 13.88 -18.58
C PRO A 348 5.60 15.25 -18.51
N LEU A 349 6.35 16.27 -18.09
CA LEU A 349 5.86 17.64 -17.96
C LEU A 349 6.81 18.59 -18.71
N ASP A 350 6.28 19.29 -19.72
CA ASP A 350 7.00 20.37 -20.36
C ASP A 350 6.76 21.69 -19.61
N ILE A 351 7.75 22.10 -18.80
CA ILE A 351 7.68 23.33 -18.01
C ILE A 351 7.72 24.61 -18.88
N THR A 352 8.02 24.52 -20.17
CA THR A 352 7.97 25.66 -21.09
C THR A 352 6.56 25.89 -21.63
N GLN A 353 5.70 24.88 -21.58
CA GLN A 353 4.32 24.94 -22.05
C GLN A 353 3.36 25.32 -20.92
N ARG A 354 2.71 26.48 -21.07
CA ARG A 354 1.73 26.97 -20.08
C ARG A 354 0.54 26.01 -19.93
N SER A 355 0.11 25.36 -21.00
CA SER A 355 -0.97 24.35 -20.97
C SER A 355 -0.66 23.21 -20.04
N ASP A 356 0.56 22.67 -20.11
CA ASP A 356 1.00 21.53 -19.31
C ASP A 356 1.09 21.90 -17.83
N ILE A 357 1.60 23.11 -17.52
CA ILE A 357 1.64 23.63 -16.15
C ILE A 357 0.24 23.78 -15.57
N LEU A 358 -0.71 24.31 -16.36
CA LEU A 358 -2.09 24.48 -15.91
C LEU A 358 -2.75 23.12 -15.65
N LYS A 359 -2.60 22.17 -16.59
CA LYS A 359 -3.10 20.79 -16.44
C LYS A 359 -2.50 20.10 -15.23
N TRP A 360 -1.19 20.23 -15.00
CA TRP A 360 -0.53 19.69 -13.82
C TRP A 360 -1.14 20.24 -12.51
N ARG A 361 -1.37 21.56 -12.46
CA ARG A 361 -1.97 22.21 -11.27
C ARG A 361 -3.42 21.79 -11.05
N GLU A 362 -4.19 21.59 -12.11
CA GLU A 362 -5.56 21.11 -12.05
C GLU A 362 -5.60 19.68 -11.50
N THR A 363 -4.85 18.75 -12.12
CA THR A 363 -4.77 17.36 -11.67
C THR A 363 -4.27 17.23 -10.21
N TYR A 364 -3.29 18.07 -9.83
CA TYR A 364 -2.82 18.13 -8.44
C TYR A 364 -3.95 18.50 -7.47
N ARG A 365 -4.78 19.51 -7.79
CA ARG A 365 -5.92 19.92 -6.95
C ARG A 365 -7.02 18.87 -6.93
N GLU A 366 -7.29 18.23 -8.04
CA GLU A 366 -8.27 17.13 -8.13
C GLU A 366 -7.85 15.97 -7.20
N LEU A 367 -6.59 15.55 -7.26
CA LEU A 367 -6.06 14.48 -6.40
C LEU A 367 -6.07 14.86 -4.91
N ASP A 368 -5.73 16.11 -4.56
CA ASP A 368 -5.83 16.59 -3.18
C ASP A 368 -7.30 16.63 -2.71
N GLY A 369 -8.20 17.12 -3.56
CA GLY A 369 -9.65 17.10 -3.31
C GLY A 369 -10.18 15.69 -3.10
N GLU A 370 -9.74 14.75 -3.91
CA GLU A 370 -10.14 13.35 -3.80
C GLU A 370 -9.67 12.69 -2.50
N LEU A 371 -8.41 12.93 -2.09
CA LEU A 371 -7.88 12.47 -0.80
C LEU A 371 -8.71 13.00 0.38
N ASN A 372 -9.02 14.30 0.35
CA ASN A 372 -9.79 14.94 1.42
C ASN A 372 -11.24 14.41 1.45
N THR A 373 -11.87 14.25 0.30
CA THR A 373 -13.24 13.72 0.17
C THR A 373 -13.29 12.26 0.62
N TRP A 374 -12.31 11.44 0.24
CA TRP A 374 -12.24 10.05 0.68
C TRP A 374 -12.14 9.94 2.21
N LEU A 375 -11.28 10.75 2.85
CA LEU A 375 -11.13 10.76 4.32
C LEU A 375 -12.43 11.20 5.03
N GLN A 376 -13.12 12.22 4.50
CA GLN A 376 -14.37 12.72 5.05
C GLN A 376 -15.53 11.72 4.93
N ASN A 377 -15.50 10.90 3.88
CA ASN A 377 -16.53 9.89 3.60
C ASN A 377 -16.27 8.54 4.27
N LEU A 378 -15.16 8.40 5.00
CA LEU A 378 -14.96 7.18 5.80
C LEU A 378 -16.04 7.08 6.87
N PRO A 379 -16.65 5.90 7.08
CA PRO A 379 -17.57 5.67 8.19
C PRO A 379 -16.96 6.12 9.51
N GLY A 380 -17.80 6.62 10.43
CA GLY A 380 -17.34 7.23 11.70
C GLY A 380 -16.45 6.33 12.55
N GLU A 381 -16.62 5.02 12.43
CA GLU A 381 -15.75 4.02 13.05
C GLU A 381 -14.33 4.00 12.46
N TYR A 382 -14.12 4.46 11.20
CA TYR A 382 -12.82 4.51 10.53
C TYR A 382 -12.21 5.91 10.47
N GLY A 383 -12.97 6.94 10.78
CA GLY A 383 -12.52 8.34 10.70
C GLY A 383 -11.65 8.82 11.87
N LYS A 384 -11.63 8.10 13.00
CA LYS A 384 -10.94 8.54 14.23
C LYS A 384 -9.78 7.64 14.59
N ILE A 385 -8.57 8.07 14.28
CA ILE A 385 -7.32 7.34 14.56
C ILE A 385 -7.14 7.03 16.06
N SER A 386 -7.47 7.97 16.94
CA SER A 386 -7.31 7.84 18.39
C SER A 386 -8.22 6.80 19.07
N GLN A 387 -9.23 6.27 18.37
CA GLN A 387 -10.13 5.25 18.90
C GLN A 387 -9.76 3.82 18.44
N LEU A 388 -8.80 3.70 17.54
CA LEU A 388 -8.45 2.43 16.89
C LEU A 388 -7.95 1.36 17.87
N CYS A 389 -7.27 1.77 18.93
CA CYS A 389 -6.53 0.84 19.79
C CYS A 389 -7.34 0.25 20.95
N HIS A 390 -8.59 0.67 21.15
CA HIS A 390 -9.30 0.37 22.43
C HIS A 390 -10.49 -0.57 22.33
N SER A 391 -10.99 -0.97 21.16
CA SER A 391 -12.31 -1.59 21.09
C SER A 391 -12.52 -2.82 20.22
N ASP A 392 -11.49 -3.42 19.55
CA ASP A 392 -11.80 -4.48 18.60
C ASP A 392 -10.75 -5.63 18.51
N PRO A 393 -11.17 -6.89 18.19
CA PRO A 393 -10.27 -8.02 17.98
C PRO A 393 -9.22 -7.73 16.91
N GLY A 394 -7.97 -8.13 17.13
CA GLY A 394 -6.77 -7.78 16.37
C GLY A 394 -6.83 -7.91 14.84
N SER A 395 -7.81 -8.66 14.29
CA SER A 395 -7.97 -8.83 12.84
C SER A 395 -8.56 -7.60 12.12
N ARG A 396 -9.33 -6.76 12.82
CA ARG A 396 -9.89 -5.54 12.23
C ARG A 396 -8.91 -4.39 12.30
N ILE A 397 -8.19 -4.27 13.40
CA ILE A 397 -7.31 -3.16 13.72
C ILE A 397 -6.14 -3.07 12.73
N SER A 398 -5.56 -4.21 12.33
CA SER A 398 -4.40 -4.23 11.44
C SER A 398 -4.66 -3.54 10.09
N ASN A 399 -5.80 -3.84 9.44
CA ASN A 399 -6.14 -3.17 8.19
C ASN A 399 -6.52 -1.69 8.36
N TRP A 400 -7.02 -1.30 9.52
CA TRP A 400 -7.27 0.11 9.85
C TRP A 400 -5.99 0.91 9.94
N ILE A 401 -5.02 0.39 10.67
CA ILE A 401 -3.68 0.99 10.76
C ILE A 401 -3.08 1.10 9.37
N MET A 402 -3.21 0.04 8.57
CA MET A 402 -2.67 -0.02 7.21
C MET A 402 -3.33 0.99 6.27
N LEU A 403 -4.66 1.16 6.32
CA LEU A 403 -5.34 2.14 5.46
C LEU A 403 -4.97 3.59 5.81
N HIS A 404 -4.82 3.92 7.10
CA HIS A 404 -4.38 5.26 7.51
C HIS A 404 -2.91 5.51 7.15
N ALA A 405 -2.05 4.49 7.28
CA ALA A 405 -0.67 4.58 6.82
C ALA A 405 -0.57 4.78 5.29
N ALA A 406 -1.44 4.10 4.52
CA ALA A 406 -1.56 4.30 3.08
C ALA A 406 -2.06 5.71 2.71
N PHE A 407 -3.03 6.24 3.47
CA PHE A 407 -3.49 7.62 3.32
C PHE A 407 -2.35 8.62 3.58
N VAL A 408 -1.63 8.48 4.68
CA VAL A 408 -0.45 9.32 4.99
C VAL A 408 0.58 9.24 3.87
N THR A 409 0.89 8.05 3.39
CA THR A 409 1.81 7.84 2.26
C THR A 409 1.32 8.57 1.01
N SER A 410 0.02 8.53 0.73
CA SER A 410 -0.59 9.22 -0.43
C SER A 410 -0.48 10.74 -0.31
N VAL A 411 -0.76 11.30 0.88
CA VAL A 411 -0.59 12.73 1.17
C VAL A 411 0.87 13.14 0.98
N ILE A 412 1.83 12.43 1.56
CA ILE A 412 3.25 12.73 1.42
C ILE A 412 3.68 12.65 -0.04
N ARG A 413 3.31 11.59 -0.78
CA ARG A 413 3.69 11.42 -2.18
C ARG A 413 3.15 12.54 -3.06
N LEU A 414 1.90 12.96 -2.90
CA LEU A 414 1.31 14.06 -3.66
C LEU A 414 1.98 15.39 -3.33
N HIS A 415 1.99 15.75 -2.05
CA HIS A 415 2.39 17.09 -1.63
C HIS A 415 3.92 17.32 -1.67
N SER A 416 4.74 16.26 -1.55
CA SER A 416 6.20 16.41 -1.66
C SER A 416 6.65 16.97 -3.01
N SER A 417 5.90 16.74 -4.10
CA SER A 417 6.19 17.29 -5.42
C SER A 417 6.09 18.82 -5.48
N ALA A 418 5.17 19.40 -4.70
CA ALA A 418 5.00 20.86 -4.59
C ALA A 418 5.78 21.45 -3.41
N ALA A 419 6.02 20.68 -2.35
CA ALA A 419 6.79 21.11 -1.18
C ALA A 419 8.29 21.19 -1.47
N TYR A 420 8.82 20.22 -2.23
CA TYR A 420 10.25 20.05 -2.49
C TYR A 420 10.52 19.83 -3.99
N PRO A 421 10.21 20.82 -4.85
CA PRO A 421 10.40 20.66 -6.29
C PRO A 421 11.87 20.37 -6.62
N THR A 422 12.09 19.35 -7.45
CA THR A 422 13.45 18.95 -7.89
C THR A 422 13.98 19.88 -8.97
N ILE A 423 13.10 20.52 -9.73
CA ILE A 423 13.44 21.45 -10.80
C ILE A 423 13.48 22.87 -10.22
N LYS A 424 14.66 23.48 -10.23
CA LYS A 424 14.79 24.91 -9.90
C LYS A 424 14.24 25.73 -11.06
N SER A 425 13.02 26.21 -10.93
CA SER A 425 12.38 27.10 -11.91
C SER A 425 11.51 28.13 -11.17
N HIS A 426 11.29 29.29 -11.82
CA HIS A 426 10.35 30.29 -11.30
C HIS A 426 8.88 29.82 -11.37
N VAL A 427 8.62 28.70 -12.00
CA VAL A 427 7.29 28.11 -12.13
C VAL A 427 6.95 27.22 -10.93
N PHE A 428 7.93 26.50 -10.42
CA PHE A 428 7.80 25.60 -9.28
C PHE A 428 8.67 26.10 -8.12
N THR A 429 8.09 26.95 -7.29
CA THR A 429 8.67 27.36 -6.00
C THR A 429 8.13 26.48 -4.89
N PRO A 430 8.92 26.20 -3.81
CA PRO A 430 8.44 25.43 -2.68
C PRO A 430 7.15 26.01 -2.11
N SER A 431 6.11 25.18 -2.00
CA SER A 431 4.82 25.57 -1.43
C SER A 431 4.83 25.35 0.08
N TYR A 432 4.70 26.43 0.85
CA TYR A 432 4.61 26.37 2.31
C TYR A 432 3.41 25.52 2.77
N HIS A 433 2.25 25.66 2.11
CA HIS A 433 1.08 24.84 2.41
C HIS A 433 1.35 23.35 2.18
N ALA A 434 2.02 22.99 1.08
CA ALA A 434 2.37 21.59 0.80
C ALA A 434 3.38 21.05 1.83
N ILE A 435 4.34 21.88 2.29
CA ILE A 435 5.27 21.53 3.37
C ILE A 435 4.50 21.21 4.65
N GLN A 436 3.55 22.05 5.05
CA GLN A 436 2.72 21.82 6.25
C GLN A 436 1.88 20.56 6.13
N ARG A 437 1.30 20.28 4.95
CA ARG A 437 0.56 19.05 4.68
C ARG A 437 1.46 17.81 4.84
N CYS A 438 2.68 17.84 4.32
CA CYS A 438 3.65 16.76 4.47
C CYS A 438 4.04 16.53 5.92
N LEU A 439 4.43 17.59 6.66
CA LEU A 439 4.86 17.48 8.05
C LEU A 439 3.71 17.04 8.97
N GLY A 440 2.48 17.53 8.73
CA GLY A 440 1.29 17.08 9.44
C GLY A 440 1.00 15.58 9.21
N ALA A 441 1.18 15.10 7.98
CA ALA A 441 1.02 13.69 7.66
C ALA A 441 2.07 12.81 8.35
N VAL A 442 3.34 13.27 8.42
CA VAL A 442 4.40 12.58 9.19
C VAL A 442 4.04 12.49 10.67
N GLU A 443 3.53 13.59 11.25
CA GLU A 443 3.11 13.59 12.66
C GLU A 443 1.97 12.60 12.91
N SER A 444 0.96 12.57 12.03
CA SER A 444 -0.14 11.60 12.14
C SER A 444 0.36 10.15 12.11
N LEU A 445 1.34 9.82 11.24
CA LEU A 445 1.91 8.46 11.24
C LEU A 445 2.74 8.17 12.49
N ARG A 446 3.47 9.17 13.02
CA ARG A 446 4.20 9.03 14.28
C ARG A 446 3.25 8.68 15.44
N GLU A 447 2.11 9.38 15.53
CA GLU A 447 1.09 9.09 16.56
C GLU A 447 0.52 7.69 16.41
N ILE A 448 0.14 7.30 15.19
CA ILE A 448 -0.33 5.93 14.90
C ILE A 448 0.72 4.89 15.31
N ALA A 449 1.97 5.09 14.92
CA ALA A 449 3.05 4.15 15.24
C ALA A 449 3.32 4.09 16.76
N GLN A 450 3.21 5.23 17.48
CA GLN A 450 3.32 5.25 18.94
C GLN A 450 2.21 4.45 19.61
N ASP A 451 0.97 4.59 19.14
CA ASP A 451 -0.17 3.83 19.67
C ASP A 451 -0.01 2.32 19.40
N VAL A 452 0.48 1.96 18.20
CA VAL A 452 0.80 0.58 17.84
C VAL A 452 1.87 -0.03 18.76
N LEU A 453 2.91 0.75 19.09
CA LEU A 453 3.96 0.31 20.03
C LEU A 453 3.41 0.16 21.45
N ASN A 454 2.64 1.14 21.93
CA ASN A 454 2.05 1.14 23.26
C ASN A 454 1.10 -0.04 23.48
N THR A 455 0.40 -0.49 22.44
CA THR A 455 -0.53 -1.61 22.47
C THR A 455 0.10 -2.96 22.12
N GLY A 456 1.39 -2.99 21.77
CA GLY A 456 2.10 -4.22 21.40
C GLY A 456 1.65 -4.86 20.08
N MET A 457 0.95 -4.11 19.21
CA MET A 457 0.38 -4.63 17.97
C MET A 457 1.33 -4.62 16.77
N LEU A 458 2.57 -4.17 16.93
CA LEU A 458 3.51 -4.03 15.83
C LEU A 458 3.74 -5.34 15.06
N ALA A 459 3.77 -6.47 15.75
CA ALA A 459 3.93 -7.81 15.16
C ALA A 459 2.71 -8.28 14.32
N LEU A 460 1.58 -7.55 14.37
CA LEU A 460 0.38 -7.83 13.58
C LEU A 460 0.36 -7.06 12.26
N LEU A 461 1.35 -6.19 12.02
CA LEU A 461 1.43 -5.36 10.82
C LEU A 461 2.40 -5.95 9.79
N GLY A 462 2.03 -5.81 8.52
CA GLY A 462 2.83 -6.26 7.40
C GLY A 462 3.91 -5.25 6.96
N HIS A 463 4.78 -5.72 6.07
CA HIS A 463 5.83 -4.89 5.46
C HIS A 463 5.33 -3.59 4.78
N PRO A 464 4.06 -3.46 4.30
CA PRO A 464 3.57 -2.18 3.80
C PRO A 464 3.54 -1.06 4.85
N PHE A 465 3.36 -1.40 6.14
CA PHE A 465 3.48 -0.40 7.21
C PHE A 465 4.92 0.10 7.35
N ALA A 466 5.90 -0.79 7.24
CA ALA A 466 7.32 -0.40 7.21
C ALA A 466 7.62 0.57 6.06
N PHE A 467 7.01 0.37 4.89
CA PHE A 467 7.14 1.31 3.77
C PHE A 467 6.59 2.71 4.10
N SER A 468 5.46 2.80 4.78
CA SER A 468 4.90 4.10 5.21
C SER A 468 5.81 4.81 6.23
N LEU A 469 6.40 4.06 7.18
CA LEU A 469 7.40 4.60 8.13
C LEU A 469 8.65 5.10 7.39
N TRP A 470 9.14 4.34 6.41
CA TRP A 470 10.25 4.72 5.54
C TRP A 470 9.98 6.02 4.78
N VAL A 471 8.81 6.14 4.13
CA VAL A 471 8.42 7.35 3.38
C VAL A 471 8.39 8.58 4.28
N SER A 472 7.87 8.44 5.51
CA SER A 472 7.81 9.52 6.49
C SER A 472 9.19 9.93 7.01
N ALA A 473 10.03 8.97 7.35
CA ALA A 473 11.40 9.22 7.79
C ALA A 473 12.24 9.88 6.67
N ARG A 474 12.15 9.36 5.43
CA ARG A 474 12.80 9.96 4.27
C ARG A 474 12.36 11.39 4.03
N LEU A 475 11.07 11.71 4.21
CA LEU A 475 10.59 13.08 4.07
C LEU A 475 11.28 14.05 5.05
N LEU A 476 11.53 13.64 6.29
CA LEU A 476 12.24 14.48 7.28
C LEU A 476 13.68 14.78 6.81
N LEU A 477 14.36 13.84 6.19
CA LEU A 477 15.68 14.04 5.58
C LEU A 477 15.62 15.01 4.39
N VAL A 478 14.63 14.81 3.50
CA VAL A 478 14.42 15.71 2.35
C VAL A 478 14.09 17.13 2.82
N HIS A 479 13.27 17.27 3.87
CA HIS A 479 12.94 18.55 4.47
C HIS A 479 14.20 19.24 5.01
N ALA A 480 14.98 18.56 5.85
CA ALA A 480 16.21 19.09 6.42
C ALA A 480 17.20 19.53 5.34
N ALA A 481 17.42 18.69 4.30
CA ALA A 481 18.32 18.99 3.19
C ALA A 481 17.84 20.15 2.31
N THR A 482 16.51 20.34 2.17
CA THR A 482 15.96 21.40 1.31
C THR A 482 15.88 22.73 2.02
N MET A 483 15.54 22.72 3.31
CA MET A 483 15.39 23.91 4.14
C MET A 483 16.68 24.30 4.86
N GLU A 484 17.76 23.53 4.66
CA GLU A 484 19.08 23.75 5.28
C GLU A 484 18.99 23.87 6.82
N CYS A 485 18.15 23.02 7.41
CA CYS A 485 17.94 22.97 8.86
C CYS A 485 18.40 21.63 9.45
N THR A 486 18.44 21.56 10.77
CA THR A 486 18.77 20.31 11.48
C THR A 486 17.73 19.23 11.23
N ILE A 487 18.16 17.97 11.20
CA ILE A 487 17.26 16.81 11.03
C ILE A 487 16.32 16.75 12.25
N ASP A 488 15.02 16.58 11.98
CA ASP A 488 14.01 16.45 13.05
C ASP A 488 14.31 15.20 13.91
N PRO A 489 14.36 15.32 15.25
CA PRO A 489 14.61 14.19 16.16
C PRO A 489 13.65 13.01 16.01
N LYS A 490 12.45 13.23 15.45
CA LYS A 490 11.47 12.17 15.16
C LYS A 490 12.01 11.07 14.25
N ILE A 491 13.07 11.33 13.49
CA ILE A 491 13.69 10.30 12.64
C ILE A 491 14.17 9.11 13.45
N SER A 492 14.71 9.33 14.64
CA SER A 492 15.17 8.26 15.54
C SER A 492 14.03 7.35 15.99
N PHE A 493 12.83 7.91 16.19
CA PHE A 493 11.63 7.13 16.48
C PHE A 493 11.25 6.19 15.31
N PHE A 494 11.27 6.71 14.07
CA PHE A 494 10.97 5.89 12.90
C PHE A 494 12.01 4.79 12.67
N ILE A 495 13.30 5.10 12.84
CA ILE A 495 14.39 4.12 12.74
C ILE A 495 14.18 3.01 13.77
N SER A 496 13.98 3.34 15.05
CA SER A 496 13.76 2.36 16.10
C SER A 496 12.52 1.49 15.86
N THR A 497 11.43 2.07 15.35
CA THR A 497 10.21 1.32 15.00
C THR A 497 10.46 0.36 13.84
N LEU A 498 11.21 0.78 12.82
CA LEU A 498 11.62 -0.07 11.69
C LEU A 498 12.54 -1.20 12.13
N GLU A 499 13.49 -0.96 13.05
CA GLU A 499 14.34 -2.00 13.63
C GLU A 499 13.52 -3.07 14.36
N GLN A 500 12.52 -2.66 15.13
CA GLN A 500 11.61 -3.59 15.81
C GLN A 500 10.81 -4.42 14.80
N MET A 501 10.26 -3.81 13.72
CA MET A 501 9.62 -4.55 12.62
C MET A 501 10.61 -5.49 11.91
N GLY A 502 11.88 -5.12 11.86
CA GLY A 502 12.97 -5.89 11.29
C GLY A 502 13.23 -7.25 11.96
N GLN A 503 12.61 -7.51 13.13
CA GLN A 503 12.62 -8.83 13.75
C GLN A 503 11.86 -9.87 12.90
N HIS A 504 10.85 -9.43 12.16
CA HIS A 504 10.02 -10.29 11.32
C HIS A 504 10.11 -9.96 9.83
N TRP A 505 10.34 -8.70 9.45
CA TRP A 505 10.37 -8.23 8.07
C TRP A 505 11.74 -7.67 7.72
N GLN A 506 12.55 -8.43 6.98
CA GLN A 506 13.92 -8.02 6.63
C GLN A 506 13.96 -6.66 5.92
N VAL A 507 12.99 -6.39 5.02
CA VAL A 507 12.90 -5.10 4.32
C VAL A 507 12.80 -3.91 5.29
N ALA A 508 12.17 -4.06 6.45
CA ALA A 508 12.10 -3.02 7.46
C ALA A 508 13.46 -2.76 8.12
N ARG A 509 14.24 -3.82 8.36
CA ARG A 509 15.63 -3.71 8.86
C ARG A 509 16.52 -2.99 7.86
N ASP A 510 16.36 -3.29 6.57
CA ASP A 510 17.14 -2.63 5.53
C ASP A 510 16.79 -1.14 5.43
N TYR A 511 15.51 -0.77 5.55
CA TYR A 511 15.09 0.63 5.65
C TYR A 511 15.72 1.33 6.86
N ALA A 512 15.71 0.69 8.05
CA ALA A 512 16.32 1.26 9.25
C ALA A 512 17.82 1.50 9.06
N ARG A 513 18.53 0.52 8.49
CA ARG A 513 19.97 0.63 8.21
C ARG A 513 20.28 1.79 7.28
N ILE A 514 19.59 1.90 6.15
CA ILE A 514 19.79 3.00 5.19
C ILE A 514 19.56 4.37 5.84
N LEU A 515 18.49 4.52 6.62
CA LEU A 515 18.21 5.77 7.33
C LEU A 515 19.31 6.11 8.33
N THR A 516 19.82 5.12 9.07
CA THR A 516 20.91 5.28 10.04
C THR A 516 22.19 5.75 9.35
N ASP A 517 22.56 5.10 8.25
CA ASP A 517 23.75 5.45 7.46
C ASP A 517 23.68 6.90 6.97
N VAL A 518 22.52 7.31 6.41
CA VAL A 518 22.31 8.68 5.91
C VAL A 518 22.34 9.72 7.03
N VAL A 519 21.76 9.43 8.19
CA VAL A 519 21.79 10.34 9.35
C VAL A 519 23.23 10.52 9.84
N GLN A 520 24.02 9.45 9.89
CA GLN A 520 25.43 9.50 10.29
C GLN A 520 26.29 10.31 9.31
N GLU A 521 26.11 10.10 8.00
CA GLU A 521 26.79 10.88 6.95
C GLU A 521 26.40 12.37 7.03
N GLY A 522 25.14 12.70 7.23
CA GLY A 522 24.66 14.07 7.40
C GLY A 522 25.31 14.79 8.58
N SER A 523 25.57 14.04 9.67
CA SER A 523 26.25 14.55 10.87
C SER A 523 27.76 14.76 10.68
N SER A 524 28.40 14.01 9.78
CA SER A 524 29.85 14.08 9.52
C SER A 524 30.25 15.11 8.45
N GLY A 525 29.28 15.83 7.86
CA GLY A 525 29.55 16.90 6.87
C GLY A 525 29.96 16.41 5.47
N SER A 526 30.02 15.09 5.25
CA SER A 526 30.42 14.48 3.96
C SER A 526 29.25 14.20 2.99
N GLY A 527 28.11 14.73 3.23
CA GLY A 527 26.74 14.51 2.79
C GLY A 527 26.40 14.26 1.31
N ARG A 528 27.11 13.36 0.60
CA ARG A 528 26.70 12.99 -0.77
C ARG A 528 25.37 12.25 -0.79
N THR A 529 25.18 11.26 0.09
CA THR A 529 23.96 10.45 0.17
C THR A 529 22.80 11.25 0.75
N PHE A 530 23.07 12.11 1.74
CA PHE A 530 22.10 13.04 2.29
C PHE A 530 21.51 13.98 1.21
N HIS A 531 22.37 14.53 0.33
CA HIS A 531 21.90 15.33 -0.80
C HIS A 531 21.24 14.53 -1.90
N ALA A 532 21.61 13.25 -2.07
CA ALA A 532 20.97 12.34 -3.04
C ALA A 532 19.52 12.01 -2.63
N MET A 533 19.19 11.94 -1.34
CA MET A 533 17.83 11.74 -0.87
C MET A 533 16.87 12.91 -1.21
N ARG A 534 17.41 14.07 -1.53
CA ARG A 534 16.63 15.22 -2.04
C ARG A 534 16.13 15.01 -3.47
N ARG A 535 16.83 14.23 -4.25
CA ARG A 535 16.47 13.90 -5.63
C ARG A 535 15.61 12.67 -5.69
#